data_e0f0ec724757b09269ef4258f8adf496
#
_entry.id   e0f0ec724757b09269ef4258f8adf496
#
_cell.length_a   1.000
_cell.length_b   1.000
_cell.length_c   1.000
_cell.angle_alpha   90.00
_cell.angle_beta   90.00
_cell.angle_gamma   90.00
#
_symmetry.space_group_name_H-M   'P 1'
#
loop_
_entity.id
_entity.type
_entity.pdbx_description
1 polymer ?
#
loop_
_entity_poly.entity_id
_entity_poly.type
_entity_poly.pdbx_seq_one_letter_code
_entity_poly.pdbx_strand_id
1 'polypeptide(L)'
;MSKRKTLLIALSVWAFHVQAQKSSIESAFNEKEAISHFRYLASDELMGRDPIRPEMDAASRYISEQFWRYGAVQINGTNSYYQNIPFRLSSPPSKGTVSLGNTAFEQGDGLLVLDGPSLTGKFELVVVGYGQESDYSGKDVKGKIVVTNVGAPNRLSPADLFSAGRDKISLAKTKGAVALIEMYNVPSVPWNLVANYLNRPQLTVDNTNGEESIPYIWLKDLNNEQINAIGKGTITTADVQIQGKINKKIIGKNVVAIIEGTDPKLKNEYVMLSAHYDHVGVGKPNAEGDSIYNGARDNAVGTVAVINAAKYFAKNPPKRSILLCAWTAEEKGLLGSGYFSENPLVPLHQIIFNLNIDNGGYNDTSIVTVIGLGRTSADPLIEKAVADFGLKAISDPSPEQGLYDRSDNVNFARKGIPAPTFSLGFTAFDDEITKYYHQPSDHVESFDLDYALLYWKSYILAAQNIANWTEKPTWKSGDKYEAISKELYGKD
;
A
#
# COMPACT_ATOMS: atom_id res chain seq x y z
N MET A 1 -29.52 -46.42 15.40
CA MET A 1 -29.48 -46.31 13.91
C MET A 1 -29.88 -44.94 13.38
N SER A 2 -30.57 -44.07 14.13
CA SER A 2 -31.03 -42.73 13.68
C SER A 2 -29.90 -41.70 13.46
N LYS A 3 -28.95 -41.55 14.38
CA LYS A 3 -27.88 -40.51 14.32
C LYS A 3 -26.90 -40.69 13.14
N ARG A 4 -26.65 -41.93 12.67
CA ARG A 4 -25.78 -42.18 11.49
C ARG A 4 -26.46 -41.82 10.17
N LYS A 5 -27.78 -41.98 10.06
CA LYS A 5 -28.53 -41.60 8.83
C LYS A 5 -28.63 -40.09 8.67
N THR A 6 -28.82 -39.34 9.79
CA THR A 6 -28.89 -37.87 9.77
C THR A 6 -27.53 -37.25 9.39
N LEU A 7 -26.41 -37.84 9.87
CA LEU A 7 -25.07 -37.36 9.54
C LEU A 7 -24.73 -37.61 8.06
N LEU A 8 -25.13 -38.76 7.48
CA LEU A 8 -24.93 -39.09 6.07
C LEU A 8 -25.76 -38.18 5.13
N ILE A 9 -26.98 -37.82 5.52
CA ILE A 9 -27.84 -36.91 4.73
C ILE A 9 -27.26 -35.46 4.79
N ALA A 10 -26.79 -35.02 5.95
CA ALA A 10 -26.15 -33.70 6.08
C ALA A 10 -24.87 -33.61 5.24
N LEU A 11 -24.02 -34.62 5.23
CA LEU A 11 -22.82 -34.71 4.42
C LEU A 11 -23.12 -34.76 2.91
N SER A 12 -24.16 -35.49 2.51
CA SER A 12 -24.55 -35.53 1.09
C SER A 12 -25.15 -34.22 0.59
N VAL A 13 -25.98 -33.54 1.38
CA VAL A 13 -26.53 -32.22 1.06
C VAL A 13 -25.42 -31.17 0.96
N TRP A 14 -24.42 -31.24 1.83
CA TRP A 14 -23.26 -30.34 1.81
C TRP A 14 -22.40 -30.57 0.57
N ALA A 15 -22.11 -31.80 0.21
CA ALA A 15 -21.37 -32.17 -0.99
C ALA A 15 -22.07 -31.71 -2.28
N PHE A 16 -23.40 -31.83 -2.37
CA PHE A 16 -24.20 -31.35 -3.50
C PHE A 16 -24.19 -29.82 -3.63
N HIS A 17 -24.23 -29.08 -2.52
CA HIS A 17 -24.16 -27.61 -2.56
C HIS A 17 -22.80 -27.11 -3.07
N VAL A 18 -21.72 -27.71 -2.65
CA VAL A 18 -20.36 -27.34 -3.06
C VAL A 18 -20.11 -27.64 -4.53
N GLN A 19 -20.54 -28.83 -4.99
CA GLN A 19 -20.43 -29.21 -6.40
C GLN A 19 -21.26 -28.25 -7.30
N ALA A 20 -22.41 -27.80 -6.82
CA ALA A 20 -23.25 -26.83 -7.53
C ALA A 20 -22.58 -25.44 -7.62
N GLN A 21 -21.88 -24.98 -6.59
CA GLN A 21 -21.18 -23.69 -6.60
C GLN A 21 -19.97 -23.69 -7.54
N LYS A 22 -19.12 -24.72 -7.52
CA LYS A 22 -18.03 -24.89 -8.47
C LYS A 22 -18.56 -24.91 -9.92
N SER A 23 -19.58 -25.71 -10.19
CA SER A 23 -20.21 -25.81 -11.52
C SER A 23 -20.79 -24.45 -11.97
N SER A 24 -21.33 -23.67 -11.05
CA SER A 24 -21.81 -22.31 -11.33
C SER A 24 -20.68 -21.38 -11.77
N ILE A 25 -19.53 -21.41 -11.09
CA ILE A 25 -18.37 -20.60 -11.47
C ILE A 25 -17.83 -21.05 -12.84
N GLU A 26 -17.62 -22.35 -13.03
CA GLU A 26 -17.12 -22.90 -14.30
C GLU A 26 -18.02 -22.53 -15.49
N SER A 27 -19.35 -22.56 -15.32
CA SER A 27 -20.30 -22.21 -16.36
C SER A 27 -20.42 -20.71 -16.63
N ALA A 28 -20.20 -19.87 -15.62
CA ALA A 28 -20.31 -18.41 -15.72
C ALA A 28 -19.00 -17.73 -16.13
N PHE A 29 -17.85 -18.38 -15.91
CA PHE A 29 -16.53 -17.80 -16.14
C PHE A 29 -16.20 -17.78 -17.63
N ASN A 30 -15.89 -16.59 -18.15
CA ASN A 30 -15.49 -16.41 -19.54
C ASN A 30 -13.97 -16.26 -19.63
N GLU A 31 -13.28 -17.35 -19.94
CA GLU A 31 -11.82 -17.41 -19.98
C GLU A 31 -11.20 -16.41 -20.97
N LYS A 32 -11.79 -16.28 -22.17
CA LYS A 32 -11.28 -15.34 -23.19
C LYS A 32 -11.40 -13.90 -22.74
N GLU A 33 -12.46 -13.55 -22.06
CA GLU A 33 -12.68 -12.20 -21.55
C GLU A 33 -11.74 -11.91 -20.36
N ALA A 34 -11.53 -12.86 -19.45
CA ALA A 34 -10.59 -12.75 -18.35
C ALA A 34 -9.16 -12.52 -18.86
N ILE A 35 -8.73 -13.29 -19.86
CA ILE A 35 -7.42 -13.12 -20.50
C ILE A 35 -7.34 -11.77 -21.23
N SER A 36 -8.42 -11.28 -21.81
CA SER A 36 -8.45 -9.96 -22.47
C SER A 36 -8.29 -8.82 -21.45
N HIS A 37 -8.92 -8.92 -20.26
CA HIS A 37 -8.69 -7.98 -19.16
C HIS A 37 -7.23 -8.00 -18.72
N PHE A 38 -6.65 -9.19 -18.60
CA PHE A 38 -5.28 -9.36 -18.17
C PHE A 38 -4.28 -8.73 -19.15
N ARG A 39 -4.45 -9.01 -20.45
CA ARG A 39 -3.61 -8.42 -21.50
C ARG A 39 -3.71 -6.90 -21.56
N TYR A 40 -4.91 -6.35 -21.38
CA TYR A 40 -5.07 -4.90 -21.38
C TYR A 40 -4.42 -4.24 -20.16
N LEU A 41 -4.67 -4.77 -18.95
CA LEU A 41 -4.11 -4.18 -17.73
C LEU A 41 -2.58 -4.29 -17.65
N ALA A 42 -1.99 -5.30 -18.27
CA ALA A 42 -0.55 -5.47 -18.36
C ALA A 42 0.03 -5.04 -19.72
N SER A 43 -0.67 -4.19 -20.50
CA SER A 43 -0.18 -3.73 -21.80
C SER A 43 0.75 -2.51 -21.68
N ASP A 44 1.59 -2.32 -22.67
CA ASP A 44 2.47 -1.15 -22.84
C ASP A 44 1.67 0.16 -22.91
N GLU A 45 0.43 0.11 -23.41
CA GLU A 45 -0.47 1.27 -23.50
C GLU A 45 -0.69 1.94 -22.14
N LEU A 46 -0.60 1.19 -21.05
CA LEU A 46 -0.75 1.70 -19.69
C LEU A 46 0.57 2.09 -19.04
N MET A 47 1.70 2.02 -19.77
CA MET A 47 3.02 2.50 -19.34
C MET A 47 3.38 2.07 -17.91
N GLY A 48 3.05 0.81 -17.55
CA GLY A 48 3.33 0.25 -16.23
C GLY A 48 2.53 0.86 -15.08
N ARG A 49 1.41 1.52 -15.34
CA ARG A 49 0.40 1.99 -14.38
C ARG A 49 0.97 2.79 -13.18
N ASP A 50 2.00 3.64 -13.42
CA ASP A 50 2.53 4.49 -12.35
C ASP A 50 1.48 5.53 -11.90
N PRO A 51 1.17 5.63 -10.59
CA PRO A 51 0.15 6.54 -10.05
C PRO A 51 0.34 8.03 -10.39
N ILE A 52 1.54 8.44 -10.74
CA ILE A 52 1.86 9.84 -11.08
C ILE A 52 1.69 10.15 -12.58
N ARG A 53 1.40 9.16 -13.41
CA ARG A 53 1.29 9.28 -14.86
C ARG A 53 -0.17 9.35 -15.33
N PRO A 54 -0.45 10.04 -16.45
CA PRO A 54 -1.82 10.17 -16.97
C PRO A 54 -2.42 8.84 -17.44
N GLU A 55 -1.61 7.84 -17.83
CA GLU A 55 -2.06 6.52 -18.25
C GLU A 55 -2.81 5.77 -17.13
N MET A 56 -2.53 6.12 -15.87
CA MET A 56 -3.26 5.60 -14.71
C MET A 56 -4.75 5.95 -14.74
N ASP A 57 -5.13 7.08 -15.34
CA ASP A 57 -6.53 7.44 -15.56
C ASP A 57 -7.22 6.48 -16.55
N ALA A 58 -6.51 5.94 -17.53
CA ALA A 58 -7.05 4.94 -18.45
C ALA A 58 -7.31 3.62 -17.71
N ALA A 59 -6.38 3.17 -16.86
CA ALA A 59 -6.56 1.97 -16.06
C ALA A 59 -7.75 2.10 -15.09
N SER A 60 -7.85 3.19 -14.33
CA SER A 60 -8.96 3.42 -13.40
C SER A 60 -10.32 3.49 -14.12
N ARG A 61 -10.37 4.14 -15.28
CA ARG A 61 -11.57 4.21 -16.13
C ARG A 61 -11.97 2.83 -16.60
N TYR A 62 -11.03 2.06 -17.12
CA TYR A 62 -11.28 0.70 -17.58
C TYR A 62 -11.92 -0.16 -16.49
N ILE A 63 -11.35 -0.16 -15.28
CA ILE A 63 -11.87 -0.93 -14.15
C ILE A 63 -13.30 -0.47 -13.79
N SER A 64 -13.52 0.83 -13.69
CA SER A 64 -14.84 1.40 -13.34
C SER A 64 -15.90 1.08 -14.41
N GLU A 65 -15.52 1.10 -15.70
CA GLU A 65 -16.39 0.70 -16.81
C GLU A 65 -16.74 -0.79 -16.79
N GLN A 66 -15.80 -1.67 -16.39
CA GLN A 66 -16.11 -3.08 -16.21
C GLN A 66 -17.07 -3.31 -15.03
N PHE A 67 -16.86 -2.62 -13.89
CA PHE A 67 -17.78 -2.68 -12.76
C PHE A 67 -19.21 -2.26 -13.17
N TRP A 68 -19.32 -1.12 -13.84
CA TRP A 68 -20.60 -0.63 -14.38
C TRP A 68 -21.22 -1.60 -15.37
N ARG A 69 -20.45 -2.09 -16.34
CA ARG A 69 -20.91 -3.01 -17.38
C ARG A 69 -21.48 -4.31 -16.80
N TYR A 70 -20.90 -4.79 -15.71
CA TYR A 70 -21.36 -6.02 -15.06
C TYR A 70 -22.51 -5.77 -14.08
N GLY A 71 -22.86 -4.55 -13.79
CA GLY A 71 -24.02 -4.20 -12.95
C GLY A 71 -23.65 -4.00 -11.48
N ALA A 72 -22.36 -3.85 -11.14
CA ALA A 72 -21.99 -3.36 -9.82
C ALA A 72 -22.47 -1.91 -9.67
N VAL A 73 -22.86 -1.52 -8.45
CA VAL A 73 -23.41 -0.20 -8.18
C VAL A 73 -22.41 0.68 -7.45
N GLN A 74 -22.56 1.99 -7.61
CA GLN A 74 -21.81 2.98 -6.85
C GLN A 74 -22.20 2.93 -5.37
N ILE A 75 -21.28 3.31 -4.49
CA ILE A 75 -21.58 3.43 -3.06
C ILE A 75 -22.60 4.57 -2.85
N ASN A 76 -23.60 4.33 -2.01
CA ASN A 76 -24.60 5.32 -1.67
C ASN A 76 -23.96 6.61 -1.13
N GLY A 77 -24.39 7.75 -1.67
CA GLY A 77 -23.82 9.06 -1.33
C GLY A 77 -22.60 9.46 -2.16
N THR A 78 -22.09 8.58 -3.02
CA THR A 78 -21.10 8.93 -4.06
C THR A 78 -21.82 9.02 -5.41
N ASN A 79 -21.36 9.92 -6.28
CA ASN A 79 -21.88 10.02 -7.65
C ASN A 79 -20.90 9.43 -8.65
N SER A 80 -20.07 8.49 -8.22
CA SER A 80 -18.94 7.97 -8.98
C SER A 80 -18.48 6.63 -8.42
N TYR A 81 -17.79 5.85 -9.23
CA TYR A 81 -17.02 4.67 -8.80
C TYR A 81 -15.68 5.05 -8.17
N TYR A 82 -15.33 6.34 -8.11
CA TYR A 82 -14.04 6.80 -7.63
C TYR A 82 -14.11 7.36 -6.21
N GLN A 83 -13.18 6.92 -5.38
CA GLN A 83 -12.73 7.67 -4.22
C GLN A 83 -11.51 8.48 -4.64
N ASN A 84 -11.68 9.78 -4.79
CA ASN A 84 -10.59 10.69 -5.15
C ASN A 84 -9.67 10.94 -3.96
N ILE A 85 -8.37 10.82 -4.18
CA ILE A 85 -7.33 11.00 -3.16
C ILE A 85 -6.48 12.21 -3.53
N PRO A 86 -6.41 13.22 -2.69
CA PRO A 86 -5.50 14.34 -2.92
C PRO A 86 -4.07 13.88 -2.66
N PHE A 87 -3.27 13.72 -3.71
CA PHE A 87 -1.86 13.44 -3.59
C PHE A 87 -1.01 14.69 -3.82
N ARG A 88 0.12 14.72 -3.15
CA ARG A 88 1.21 15.65 -3.38
C ARG A 88 2.45 14.89 -3.84
N LEU A 89 2.89 15.15 -5.07
CA LEU A 89 4.17 14.71 -5.59
C LEU A 89 5.21 15.77 -5.25
N SER A 90 6.13 15.45 -4.36
CA SER A 90 7.22 16.33 -3.93
C SER A 90 8.52 15.89 -4.57
N SER A 91 9.09 16.73 -5.45
CA SER A 91 10.37 16.46 -6.09
C SER A 91 11.48 17.23 -5.39
N PRO A 92 12.61 16.61 -5.08
CA PRO A 92 13.76 17.30 -4.51
C PRO A 92 14.31 18.33 -5.48
N PRO A 93 14.96 19.41 -4.98
CA PRO A 93 15.64 20.36 -5.85
C PRO A 93 16.82 19.71 -6.56
N SER A 94 17.12 20.20 -7.76
CA SER A 94 18.28 19.74 -8.52
C SER A 94 19.60 20.35 -8.05
N LYS A 95 19.55 21.46 -7.33
CA LYS A 95 20.71 22.22 -6.84
C LYS A 95 20.43 22.82 -5.47
N GLY A 96 21.47 22.93 -4.69
CA GLY A 96 21.44 23.60 -3.40
C GLY A 96 22.80 23.51 -2.73
N THR A 97 23.16 24.53 -1.99
CA THR A 97 24.41 24.60 -1.20
C THR A 97 24.13 25.19 0.16
N VAL A 98 24.71 24.60 1.19
CA VAL A 98 24.80 25.16 2.53
C VAL A 98 26.26 25.18 2.94
N SER A 99 26.79 26.34 3.32
CA SER A 99 28.17 26.47 3.77
C SER A 99 28.22 26.79 5.28
N LEU A 100 28.99 26.00 6.01
CA LEU A 100 29.28 26.17 7.45
C LEU A 100 30.78 26.42 7.62
N GLY A 101 31.15 27.67 7.90
CA GLY A 101 32.57 28.05 7.89
C GLY A 101 33.20 27.78 6.50
N ASN A 102 34.22 26.92 6.48
CA ASN A 102 34.92 26.54 5.25
C ASN A 102 34.37 25.25 4.58
N THR A 103 33.34 24.64 5.15
CA THR A 103 32.77 23.40 4.64
C THR A 103 31.50 23.71 3.85
N ALA A 104 31.46 23.30 2.60
CA ALA A 104 30.26 23.40 1.73
C ALA A 104 29.60 22.01 1.58
N PHE A 105 28.29 21.99 1.65
CA PHE A 105 27.44 20.80 1.44
C PHE A 105 26.59 21.02 0.20
N GLU A 106 26.60 20.07 -0.71
CA GLU A 106 25.85 20.14 -1.98
C GLU A 106 24.66 19.18 -1.97
N GLN A 107 23.60 19.54 -2.70
CA GLN A 107 22.41 18.71 -2.84
C GLN A 107 22.74 17.31 -3.39
N GLY A 108 22.37 16.27 -2.64
CA GLY A 108 22.66 14.86 -2.95
C GLY A 108 23.99 14.38 -2.35
N ASP A 109 24.98 15.25 -2.18
CA ASP A 109 26.30 14.94 -1.60
C ASP A 109 26.56 15.72 -0.30
N GLY A 110 25.93 15.32 0.77
CA GLY A 110 26.08 15.97 2.06
C GLY A 110 24.92 16.89 2.46
N LEU A 111 24.08 17.33 1.53
CA LEU A 111 22.88 18.14 1.74
C LEU A 111 21.66 17.39 1.16
N LEU A 112 20.57 17.37 1.91
CA LEU A 112 19.25 16.98 1.47
C LEU A 112 18.21 18.03 1.89
N VAL A 113 17.52 18.62 0.93
CA VAL A 113 16.34 19.44 1.21
C VAL A 113 15.13 18.51 1.28
N LEU A 114 14.54 18.40 2.48
CA LEU A 114 13.46 17.45 2.77
C LEU A 114 12.08 18.06 2.62
N ASP A 115 11.93 19.37 2.88
CA ASP A 115 10.66 20.10 2.72
C ASP A 115 10.90 21.61 2.69
N GLY A 116 9.86 22.38 2.35
CA GLY A 116 9.81 23.83 2.45
C GLY A 116 10.23 24.59 1.20
N PRO A 117 10.12 25.94 1.27
CA PRO A 117 10.42 26.86 0.16
C PRO A 117 11.91 27.03 -0.04
N SER A 118 12.27 27.74 -1.13
CA SER A 118 13.64 28.18 -1.38
C SER A 118 14.13 29.16 -0.28
N LEU A 119 15.41 29.09 0.03
CA LEU A 119 16.06 30.00 1.00
C LEU A 119 17.42 30.43 0.48
N THR A 120 17.67 31.73 0.47
CA THR A 120 18.97 32.30 0.07
C THR A 120 19.36 33.41 1.02
N GLY A 121 20.58 33.35 1.52
CA GLY A 121 21.14 34.37 2.41
C GLY A 121 22.08 33.81 3.45
N LYS A 122 22.55 34.69 4.32
CA LYS A 122 23.38 34.36 5.45
C LYS A 122 22.58 34.51 6.75
N PHE A 123 22.53 33.43 7.53
CA PHE A 123 21.68 33.35 8.72
C PHE A 123 22.49 32.91 9.95
N GLU A 124 22.13 33.45 11.10
CA GLU A 124 22.66 32.99 12.39
C GLU A 124 22.14 31.56 12.70
N LEU A 125 22.97 30.78 13.37
CA LEU A 125 22.73 29.42 13.78
C LEU A 125 22.48 29.29 15.26
N VAL A 126 21.48 28.52 15.68
CA VAL A 126 21.21 28.21 17.09
C VAL A 126 21.06 26.71 17.25
N VAL A 127 21.97 26.10 18.02
CA VAL A 127 21.88 24.65 18.35
C VAL A 127 20.84 24.43 19.44
N VAL A 128 19.90 23.51 19.17
CA VAL A 128 18.76 23.16 20.04
C VAL A 128 18.69 21.64 20.24
N GLY A 129 19.79 21.04 20.71
CA GLY A 129 19.83 19.61 21.07
C GLY A 129 19.16 18.68 20.08
N TYR A 130 18.09 18.03 20.51
CA TYR A 130 17.21 17.22 19.67
C TYR A 130 15.94 17.95 19.23
N GLY A 131 15.83 19.26 19.48
CA GLY A 131 14.70 20.08 19.07
C GLY A 131 13.41 19.82 19.86
N GLN A 132 13.50 19.32 21.09
CA GLN A 132 12.36 19.19 22.01
C GLN A 132 12.02 20.55 22.63
N GLU A 133 10.80 20.73 23.13
CA GLU A 133 10.35 21.99 23.74
C GLU A 133 11.35 22.53 24.82
N SER A 134 11.83 21.62 25.65
CA SER A 134 12.83 21.95 26.70
C SER A 134 14.17 22.46 26.15
N ASP A 135 14.56 22.05 24.97
CA ASP A 135 15.83 22.39 24.32
C ASP A 135 15.88 23.87 23.88
N TYR A 136 14.70 24.51 23.75
CA TYR A 136 14.57 25.92 23.37
C TYR A 136 14.67 26.89 24.56
N SER A 137 14.72 26.38 25.81
CA SER A 137 14.76 27.24 27.00
C SER A 137 15.97 28.20 26.97
N GLY A 138 15.68 29.48 27.09
CA GLY A 138 16.71 30.53 27.08
C GLY A 138 17.33 30.82 25.70
N LYS A 139 16.79 30.26 24.59
CA LYS A 139 17.33 30.44 23.25
C LYS A 139 16.41 31.31 22.40
N ASP A 140 16.97 32.37 21.83
CA ASP A 140 16.28 33.16 20.79
C ASP A 140 16.57 32.57 19.40
N VAL A 141 15.54 32.02 18.75
CA VAL A 141 15.63 31.42 17.44
C VAL A 141 14.87 32.18 16.34
N LYS A 142 14.22 33.30 16.71
CA LYS A 142 13.44 34.11 15.79
C LYS A 142 14.31 34.69 14.67
N GLY A 143 13.96 34.40 13.44
CA GLY A 143 14.73 34.85 12.28
C GLY A 143 16.05 34.11 12.04
N LYS A 144 16.34 33.05 12.81
CA LYS A 144 17.56 32.26 12.71
C LYS A 144 17.31 30.86 12.21
N ILE A 145 18.36 30.14 11.86
CA ILE A 145 18.30 28.72 11.54
C ILE A 145 18.49 27.90 12.82
N VAL A 146 17.53 27.06 13.11
CA VAL A 146 17.62 26.06 14.18
C VAL A 146 18.46 24.88 13.72
N VAL A 147 19.42 24.45 14.52
CA VAL A 147 20.27 23.28 14.27
C VAL A 147 20.02 22.23 15.34
N THR A 148 19.71 21.00 14.94
CA THR A 148 19.45 19.88 15.85
C THR A 148 20.20 18.63 15.42
N ASN A 149 20.31 17.63 16.32
CA ASN A 149 20.64 16.27 15.93
C ASN A 149 19.44 15.61 15.25
N VAL A 150 19.67 14.73 14.28
CA VAL A 150 18.62 13.95 13.63
C VAL A 150 17.99 12.96 14.61
N GLY A 151 16.71 12.65 14.45
CA GLY A 151 15.97 11.71 15.29
C GLY A 151 15.61 12.26 16.66
N ALA A 152 15.50 11.38 17.65
CA ALA A 152 15.23 11.71 19.04
C ALA A 152 16.19 10.92 19.96
N PRO A 153 16.38 11.31 21.22
CA PRO A 153 17.23 10.56 22.14
C PRO A 153 16.82 9.08 22.18
N ASN A 154 17.77 8.17 21.92
CA ASN A 154 17.58 6.71 21.91
C ASN A 154 16.53 6.17 20.90
N ARG A 155 16.14 6.97 19.90
CA ARG A 155 15.17 6.61 18.85
C ARG A 155 15.73 6.98 17.49
N LEU A 156 16.42 6.01 16.86
CA LEU A 156 17.15 6.17 15.60
C LEU A 156 16.70 5.15 14.53
N SER A 157 15.55 4.50 14.68
CA SER A 157 14.98 3.71 13.59
C SER A 157 14.56 4.62 12.43
N PRO A 158 14.54 4.16 11.18
CA PRO A 158 14.11 4.99 10.05
C PRO A 158 12.75 5.68 10.28
N ALA A 159 11.77 4.97 10.85
CA ALA A 159 10.47 5.53 11.18
C ALA A 159 10.56 6.64 12.25
N ASP A 160 11.41 6.47 13.26
CA ASP A 160 11.64 7.47 14.30
C ASP A 160 12.31 8.74 13.76
N LEU A 161 13.25 8.60 12.82
CA LEU A 161 13.93 9.75 12.21
C LEU A 161 12.91 10.69 11.55
N PHE A 162 12.00 10.12 10.74
CA PHE A 162 10.99 10.92 10.03
C PHE A 162 9.88 11.46 10.94
N SER A 163 9.44 10.69 11.93
CA SER A 163 8.41 11.16 12.87
C SER A 163 8.92 12.32 13.72
N ALA A 164 10.11 12.20 14.28
CA ALA A 164 10.74 13.27 15.06
C ALA A 164 10.97 14.55 14.23
N GLY A 165 11.36 14.42 12.96
CA GLY A 165 11.57 15.56 12.07
C GLY A 165 10.31 16.42 11.88
N ARG A 166 9.14 15.79 11.74
CA ARG A 166 7.85 16.50 11.62
C ARG A 166 7.53 17.35 12.86
N ASP A 167 7.74 16.80 14.04
CA ASP A 167 7.50 17.52 15.30
C ASP A 167 8.45 18.70 15.45
N LYS A 168 9.73 18.50 15.14
CA LYS A 168 10.77 19.53 15.22
C LYS A 168 10.52 20.71 14.27
N ILE A 169 10.14 20.42 13.00
CA ILE A 169 9.89 21.50 12.02
C ILE A 169 8.68 22.35 12.43
N SER A 170 7.62 21.69 12.94
CA SER A 170 6.45 22.38 13.46
C SER A 170 6.81 23.29 14.63
N LEU A 171 7.59 22.79 15.58
CA LEU A 171 8.02 23.55 16.73
C LEU A 171 8.96 24.71 16.36
N ALA A 172 9.96 24.48 15.51
CA ALA A 172 10.88 25.51 15.03
C ALA A 172 10.12 26.65 14.32
N LYS A 173 9.16 26.30 13.45
CA LYS A 173 8.27 27.27 12.77
C LYS A 173 7.48 28.09 13.79
N THR A 174 6.86 27.44 14.78
CA THR A 174 6.07 28.12 15.82
C THR A 174 6.93 29.11 16.64
N LYS A 175 8.20 28.78 16.86
CA LYS A 175 9.15 29.66 17.57
C LYS A 175 9.79 30.73 16.68
N GLY A 176 9.40 30.80 15.40
CA GLY A 176 9.83 31.84 14.45
C GLY A 176 11.17 31.60 13.79
N ALA A 177 11.68 30.38 13.78
CA ALA A 177 12.85 30.02 13.00
C ALA A 177 12.58 30.15 11.50
N VAL A 178 13.62 30.49 10.71
CA VAL A 178 13.52 30.60 9.25
C VAL A 178 13.81 29.30 8.54
N ALA A 179 14.51 28.36 9.16
CA ALA A 179 14.76 27.02 8.69
C ALA A 179 15.13 26.08 9.84
N LEU A 180 14.98 24.78 9.59
CA LEU A 180 15.50 23.71 10.44
C LEU A 180 16.59 22.93 9.69
N ILE A 181 17.76 22.82 10.29
CA ILE A 181 18.84 21.92 9.84
C ILE A 181 19.00 20.82 10.89
N GLU A 182 18.89 19.57 10.45
CA GLU A 182 19.28 18.42 11.27
C GLU A 182 20.64 17.89 10.81
N MET A 183 21.54 17.69 11.75
CA MET A 183 22.85 17.08 11.51
C MET A 183 22.72 15.57 11.51
N TYR A 184 22.95 14.95 10.34
CA TYR A 184 22.83 13.51 10.16
C TYR A 184 24.09 12.80 10.68
N ASN A 185 23.94 12.12 11.79
CA ASN A 185 25.00 11.41 12.48
C ASN A 185 24.61 9.97 12.86
N VAL A 186 23.85 9.27 12.00
CA VAL A 186 23.37 7.90 12.23
C VAL A 186 24.28 6.89 11.54
N PRO A 187 25.27 6.30 12.22
CA PRO A 187 26.22 5.37 11.60
C PRO A 187 25.57 4.06 11.12
N SER A 188 24.49 3.63 11.77
CA SER A 188 23.78 2.38 11.43
C SER A 188 23.03 2.45 10.10
N VAL A 189 22.77 3.64 9.57
CA VAL A 189 22.12 3.85 8.27
C VAL A 189 23.06 4.71 7.40
N PRO A 190 23.72 4.14 6.40
CA PRO A 190 24.67 4.88 5.57
C PRO A 190 24.02 6.05 4.82
N TRP A 191 24.69 7.21 4.79
CA TRP A 191 24.20 8.42 4.13
C TRP A 191 23.79 8.21 2.68
N ASN A 192 24.58 7.44 1.92
CA ASN A 192 24.29 7.19 0.50
C ASN A 192 22.96 6.44 0.29
N LEU A 193 22.57 5.54 1.18
CA LEU A 193 21.26 4.87 1.11
C LEU A 193 20.14 5.87 1.34
N VAL A 194 20.27 6.71 2.38
CA VAL A 194 19.30 7.75 2.71
C VAL A 194 19.21 8.78 1.59
N ALA A 195 20.35 9.25 1.09
CA ALA A 195 20.40 10.22 0.00
C ALA A 195 19.77 9.67 -1.28
N ASN A 196 20.07 8.44 -1.66
CA ASN A 196 19.48 7.79 -2.83
C ASN A 196 17.95 7.61 -2.70
N TYR A 197 17.46 7.38 -1.50
CA TYR A 197 16.01 7.25 -1.26
C TYR A 197 15.30 8.61 -1.24
N LEU A 198 15.83 9.59 -0.50
CA LEU A 198 15.19 10.89 -0.28
C LEU A 198 15.38 11.88 -1.44
N ASN A 199 16.42 11.69 -2.25
CA ASN A 199 16.68 12.52 -3.43
C ASN A 199 15.90 12.04 -4.66
N ARG A 200 14.68 11.51 -4.44
CA ARG A 200 13.73 11.07 -5.49
C ARG A 200 12.38 11.74 -5.28
N PRO A 201 11.57 11.85 -6.33
CA PRO A 201 10.18 12.25 -6.16
C PRO A 201 9.44 11.31 -5.21
N GLN A 202 8.69 11.90 -4.27
CA GLN A 202 7.91 11.18 -3.26
C GLN A 202 6.44 11.53 -3.43
N LEU A 203 5.59 10.51 -3.54
CA LEU A 203 4.13 10.67 -3.54
C LEU A 203 3.61 10.50 -2.11
N THR A 204 2.78 11.41 -1.65
CA THR A 204 2.14 11.34 -0.32
C THR A 204 0.70 11.81 -0.42
N VAL A 205 -0.14 11.44 0.54
CA VAL A 205 -1.46 12.07 0.70
C VAL A 205 -1.25 13.52 1.13
N ASP A 206 -1.93 14.46 0.46
CA ASP A 206 -1.81 15.90 0.75
C ASP A 206 -2.69 16.27 1.96
N ASN A 207 -2.08 16.29 3.12
CA ASN A 207 -2.72 16.67 4.38
C ASN A 207 -2.35 18.11 4.82
N THR A 208 -1.73 18.91 3.94
CA THR A 208 -1.11 20.19 4.36
C THR A 208 -2.09 21.34 4.56
N ASN A 209 -3.37 21.18 4.20
CA ASN A 209 -4.37 22.27 4.25
C ASN A 209 -3.87 23.60 3.62
N GLY A 210 -2.83 23.55 2.78
CA GLY A 210 -2.22 24.72 2.15
C GLY A 210 -1.24 25.49 3.06
N GLU A 211 -0.88 25.00 4.23
CA GLU A 211 0.12 25.67 5.07
C GLU A 211 1.54 25.48 4.51
N GLU A 212 2.23 26.59 4.30
CA GLU A 212 3.65 26.56 3.91
C GLU A 212 4.52 26.16 5.11
N SER A 213 5.43 25.21 4.89
CA SER A 213 6.47 24.83 5.84
C SER A 213 7.65 25.82 5.78
N ILE A 214 8.57 25.77 6.74
CA ILE A 214 9.90 26.36 6.61
C ILE A 214 10.85 25.35 5.95
N PRO A 215 11.98 25.77 5.37
CA PRO A 215 12.98 24.84 4.85
C PRO A 215 13.43 23.84 5.89
N TYR A 216 13.34 22.55 5.55
CA TYR A 216 13.80 21.43 6.37
C TYR A 216 14.92 20.70 5.64
N ILE A 217 16.08 20.63 6.28
CA ILE A 217 17.34 20.27 5.65
C ILE A 217 18.04 19.23 6.52
N TRP A 218 18.61 18.20 5.89
CA TRP A 218 19.62 17.35 6.53
C TRP A 218 21.01 17.67 5.96
N LEU A 219 22.00 17.79 6.88
CA LEU A 219 23.42 17.87 6.55
C LEU A 219 24.17 16.67 7.12
N LYS A 220 25.03 16.08 6.32
CA LYS A 220 25.87 14.95 6.70
C LYS A 220 26.95 15.40 7.69
N ASP A 221 26.89 14.91 8.93
CA ASP A 221 27.84 15.26 10.01
C ASP A 221 28.15 14.04 10.88
N LEU A 222 28.62 12.95 10.25
CA LEU A 222 28.79 11.63 10.87
C LEU A 222 29.66 11.64 12.15
N ASN A 223 30.60 12.58 12.24
CA ASN A 223 31.52 12.73 13.38
C ASN A 223 31.10 13.84 14.37
N ASN A 224 29.94 14.46 14.18
CA ASN A 224 29.47 15.60 14.95
C ASN A 224 30.41 16.83 14.93
N GLU A 225 31.23 16.97 13.90
CA GLU A 225 32.22 18.05 13.80
C GLU A 225 31.54 19.42 13.68
N GLN A 226 30.54 19.50 12.79
CA GLN A 226 29.86 20.77 12.51
C GLN A 226 28.96 21.19 13.67
N ILE A 227 28.15 20.27 14.21
CA ILE A 227 27.26 20.61 15.34
C ILE A 227 28.05 21.03 16.57
N ASN A 228 29.20 20.39 16.83
CA ASN A 228 30.08 20.75 17.90
C ASN A 228 30.75 22.13 17.70
N ALA A 229 31.16 22.44 16.46
CA ALA A 229 31.74 23.74 16.11
C ALA A 229 30.74 24.89 16.29
N ILE A 230 29.46 24.64 15.87
CA ILE A 230 28.36 25.59 16.07
C ILE A 230 28.09 25.76 17.58
N GLY A 231 27.98 24.67 18.34
CA GLY A 231 27.72 24.68 19.76
C GLY A 231 28.79 25.41 20.59
N LYS A 232 30.06 25.38 20.12
CA LYS A 232 31.19 26.11 20.71
C LYS A 232 31.29 27.58 20.25
N GLY A 233 30.42 27.99 19.31
CA GLY A 233 30.47 29.35 18.75
C GLY A 233 31.62 29.59 17.75
N THR A 234 32.31 28.54 17.29
CA THR A 234 33.35 28.65 16.26
C THR A 234 32.73 28.88 14.89
N ILE A 235 31.54 28.33 14.65
CA ILE A 235 30.69 28.60 13.50
C ILE A 235 29.40 29.22 14.03
N THR A 236 29.07 30.43 13.59
CA THR A 236 27.88 31.16 14.09
C THR A 236 26.87 31.45 13.00
N THR A 237 27.24 31.27 11.75
CA THR A 237 26.39 31.56 10.59
C THR A 237 26.47 30.46 9.53
N ALA A 238 25.39 30.30 8.75
CA ALA A 238 25.37 29.53 7.51
C ALA A 238 25.14 30.46 6.32
N ASP A 239 25.86 30.22 5.22
CA ASP A 239 25.49 30.75 3.91
C ASP A 239 24.65 29.70 3.19
N VAL A 240 23.41 30.06 2.85
CA VAL A 240 22.41 29.14 2.32
C VAL A 240 21.98 29.59 0.93
N GLN A 241 22.03 28.68 -0.03
CA GLN A 241 21.52 28.86 -1.38
C GLN A 241 20.78 27.58 -1.79
N ILE A 242 19.55 27.41 -1.36
CA ILE A 242 18.75 26.22 -1.66
C ILE A 242 17.51 26.59 -2.48
N GLN A 243 17.18 25.73 -3.40
CA GLN A 243 15.85 25.68 -3.99
C GLN A 243 14.94 24.83 -3.11
N GLY A 244 13.66 25.20 -2.98
CA GLY A 244 12.67 24.41 -2.29
C GLY A 244 12.25 23.18 -3.10
N LYS A 245 11.52 22.30 -2.47
CA LYS A 245 10.88 21.19 -3.18
C LYS A 245 9.83 21.71 -4.17
N ILE A 246 9.75 21.04 -5.30
CA ILE A 246 8.69 21.29 -6.28
C ILE A 246 7.53 20.36 -5.92
N ASN A 247 6.41 20.96 -5.54
CA ASN A 247 5.21 20.23 -5.18
C ASN A 247 4.17 20.30 -6.30
N LYS A 248 3.71 19.14 -6.77
CA LYS A 248 2.63 19.02 -7.75
C LYS A 248 1.45 18.29 -7.11
N LYS A 249 0.26 18.87 -7.22
CA LYS A 249 -0.99 18.20 -6.82
C LYS A 249 -1.39 17.18 -7.88
N ILE A 250 -1.74 15.98 -7.46
CA ILE A 250 -2.22 14.88 -8.29
C ILE A 250 -3.47 14.33 -7.62
N ILE A 251 -4.47 13.96 -8.38
CA ILE A 251 -5.65 13.27 -7.88
C ILE A 251 -5.51 11.79 -8.21
N GLY A 252 -5.24 10.98 -7.21
CA GLY A 252 -5.33 9.53 -7.31
C GLY A 252 -6.78 9.05 -7.21
N LYS A 253 -7.05 7.83 -7.65
CA LYS A 253 -8.40 7.26 -7.65
C LYS A 253 -8.36 5.83 -7.17
N ASN A 254 -8.97 5.53 -6.00
CA ASN A 254 -9.42 4.17 -5.75
C ASN A 254 -10.68 3.94 -6.57
N VAL A 255 -10.84 2.74 -7.13
CA VAL A 255 -12.08 2.36 -7.83
C VAL A 255 -12.87 1.42 -6.93
N VAL A 256 -14.10 1.83 -6.57
CA VAL A 256 -14.90 1.13 -5.57
C VAL A 256 -16.33 0.93 -6.06
N ALA A 257 -16.87 -0.29 -5.86
CA ALA A 257 -18.24 -0.64 -6.23
C ALA A 257 -18.83 -1.68 -5.26
N ILE A 258 -20.14 -1.85 -5.32
CA ILE A 258 -20.88 -2.81 -4.50
C ILE A 258 -21.68 -3.76 -5.41
N ILE A 259 -21.72 -5.03 -5.03
CA ILE A 259 -22.77 -5.96 -5.41
C ILE A 259 -23.61 -6.22 -4.15
N GLU A 260 -24.89 -5.85 -4.19
CA GLU A 260 -25.79 -6.02 -3.04
C GLU A 260 -26.07 -7.52 -2.79
N GLY A 261 -25.99 -7.91 -1.51
CA GLY A 261 -26.30 -9.26 -1.05
C GLY A 261 -27.81 -9.52 -1.03
N THR A 262 -28.16 -10.81 -0.95
CA THR A 262 -29.56 -11.28 -1.03
C THR A 262 -30.23 -11.51 0.31
N ASP A 263 -29.46 -11.70 1.38
CA ASP A 263 -30.03 -11.95 2.71
C ASP A 263 -30.48 -10.65 3.38
N PRO A 264 -31.73 -10.54 3.85
CA PRO A 264 -32.25 -9.29 4.44
C PRO A 264 -31.48 -8.77 5.66
N LYS A 265 -30.79 -9.65 6.39
CA LYS A 265 -29.99 -9.32 7.58
C LYS A 265 -28.51 -9.13 7.25
N LEU A 266 -27.94 -10.04 6.46
CA LEU A 266 -26.51 -10.06 6.16
C LEU A 266 -26.09 -9.12 5.05
N LYS A 267 -26.99 -8.62 4.21
CA LYS A 267 -26.65 -7.74 3.09
C LYS A 267 -26.04 -6.38 3.50
N ASN A 268 -26.18 -6.01 4.77
CA ASN A 268 -25.52 -4.81 5.32
C ASN A 268 -24.07 -5.07 5.78
N GLU A 269 -23.62 -6.32 5.73
CA GLU A 269 -22.24 -6.71 5.97
C GLU A 269 -21.54 -6.92 4.63
N TYR A 270 -20.28 -6.50 4.55
CA TYR A 270 -19.49 -6.57 3.33
C TYR A 270 -18.34 -7.57 3.45
N VAL A 271 -18.21 -8.42 2.44
CA VAL A 271 -16.93 -9.10 2.14
C VAL A 271 -16.22 -8.23 1.10
N MET A 272 -15.10 -7.62 1.49
CA MET A 272 -14.27 -6.81 0.60
C MET A 272 -13.38 -7.72 -0.24
N LEU A 273 -13.35 -7.47 -1.54
CA LEU A 273 -12.44 -8.07 -2.51
C LEU A 273 -11.55 -6.95 -3.04
N SER A 274 -10.26 -7.00 -2.75
CA SER A 274 -9.36 -5.91 -3.06
C SER A 274 -8.09 -6.35 -3.76
N ALA A 275 -7.59 -5.50 -4.66
CA ALA A 275 -6.29 -5.61 -5.31
C ALA A 275 -5.79 -4.19 -5.62
N HIS A 276 -4.48 -3.97 -5.67
CA HIS A 276 -3.98 -2.74 -6.28
C HIS A 276 -3.91 -2.88 -7.79
N TYR A 277 -4.06 -1.76 -8.51
CA TYR A 277 -4.04 -1.72 -9.96
C TYR A 277 -2.91 -0.87 -10.53
N ASP A 278 -2.16 -0.16 -9.68
CA ASP A 278 -0.92 0.51 -10.04
C ASP A 278 0.26 -0.46 -10.13
N HIS A 279 1.37 0.02 -10.69
CA HIS A 279 2.66 -0.65 -10.66
C HIS A 279 3.79 0.39 -10.80
N VAL A 280 5.04 -0.05 -10.92
CA VAL A 280 6.22 0.82 -10.81
C VAL A 280 6.46 1.74 -12.02
N GLY A 281 5.78 1.51 -13.14
CA GLY A 281 5.81 2.40 -14.31
C GLY A 281 6.93 2.14 -15.29
N VAL A 282 7.66 3.17 -15.66
CA VAL A 282 8.79 3.10 -16.61
C VAL A 282 10.10 3.30 -15.85
N GLY A 283 11.02 2.38 -16.04
CA GLY A 283 12.28 2.34 -15.30
C GLY A 283 13.51 2.15 -16.19
N LYS A 284 14.52 1.51 -15.65
CA LYS A 284 15.73 1.17 -16.41
C LYS A 284 15.39 0.11 -17.45
N PRO A 285 15.87 0.26 -18.70
CA PRO A 285 15.67 -0.76 -19.71
C PRO A 285 16.45 -2.04 -19.34
N ASN A 286 15.87 -3.18 -19.70
CA ASN A 286 16.55 -4.47 -19.70
C ASN A 286 17.56 -4.59 -20.87
N ALA A 287 18.15 -5.77 -21.05
CA ALA A 287 19.13 -6.03 -22.13
C ALA A 287 18.54 -5.88 -23.54
N GLU A 288 17.24 -6.08 -23.69
CA GLU A 288 16.48 -5.98 -24.94
C GLU A 288 16.03 -4.52 -25.22
N GLY A 289 16.24 -3.60 -24.28
CA GLY A 289 15.85 -2.19 -24.37
C GLY A 289 14.45 -1.90 -23.89
N ASP A 290 13.75 -2.89 -23.34
CA ASP A 290 12.44 -2.72 -22.73
C ASP A 290 12.57 -2.04 -21.37
N SER A 291 11.80 -0.94 -21.17
CA SER A 291 11.81 -0.12 -19.97
C SER A 291 10.44 -0.01 -19.31
N ILE A 292 9.41 -0.64 -19.88
CA ILE A 292 8.04 -0.62 -19.33
C ILE A 292 7.89 -1.83 -18.41
N TYR A 293 7.56 -1.57 -17.16
CA TYR A 293 7.29 -2.58 -16.16
C TYR A 293 5.80 -2.89 -16.19
N ASN A 294 5.40 -3.88 -16.99
CA ASN A 294 3.99 -4.16 -17.26
C ASN A 294 3.23 -4.69 -16.03
N GLY A 295 3.91 -5.34 -15.07
CA GLY A 295 3.30 -5.81 -13.84
C GLY A 295 2.16 -6.78 -14.07
N ALA A 296 2.40 -7.84 -14.86
CA ALA A 296 1.40 -8.86 -15.10
C ALA A 296 1.11 -9.65 -13.81
N ARG A 297 2.16 -10.14 -13.15
CA ARG A 297 2.05 -10.79 -11.84
C ARG A 297 1.71 -9.79 -10.75
N ASP A 298 2.34 -8.62 -10.80
CA ASP A 298 2.26 -7.56 -9.81
C ASP A 298 1.64 -6.27 -10.41
N ASN A 299 0.33 -6.00 -10.33
CA ASN A 299 -0.71 -6.87 -9.83
C ASN A 299 -1.92 -6.86 -10.79
N ALA A 300 -1.64 -6.89 -12.12
CA ALA A 300 -2.72 -6.97 -13.11
C ALA A 300 -3.56 -8.24 -12.91
N VAL A 301 -2.93 -9.39 -12.60
CA VAL A 301 -3.63 -10.66 -12.35
C VAL A 301 -4.60 -10.55 -11.15
N GLY A 302 -4.23 -9.83 -10.10
CA GLY A 302 -5.09 -9.59 -8.94
C GLY A 302 -6.25 -8.66 -9.28
N THR A 303 -6.00 -7.57 -9.98
CA THR A 303 -7.04 -6.66 -10.45
C THR A 303 -8.06 -7.39 -11.34
N VAL A 304 -7.60 -8.29 -12.23
CA VAL A 304 -8.47 -9.14 -13.07
C VAL A 304 -9.34 -10.06 -12.23
N ALA A 305 -8.82 -10.61 -11.12
CA ALA A 305 -9.63 -11.41 -10.21
C ALA A 305 -10.83 -10.63 -9.65
N VAL A 306 -10.60 -9.38 -9.23
CA VAL A 306 -11.66 -8.50 -8.71
C VAL A 306 -12.67 -8.14 -9.80
N ILE A 307 -12.24 -7.88 -11.05
CA ILE A 307 -13.12 -7.62 -12.20
C ILE A 307 -13.99 -8.85 -12.51
N ASN A 308 -13.41 -10.05 -12.51
CA ASN A 308 -14.17 -11.29 -12.76
C ASN A 308 -15.11 -11.62 -11.61
N ALA A 309 -14.73 -11.31 -10.37
CA ALA A 309 -15.63 -11.42 -9.22
C ALA A 309 -16.84 -10.50 -9.36
N ALA A 310 -16.66 -9.25 -9.82
CA ALA A 310 -17.76 -8.34 -10.11
C ALA A 310 -18.75 -8.96 -11.11
N LYS A 311 -18.26 -9.50 -12.23
CA LYS A 311 -19.07 -10.16 -13.24
C LYS A 311 -19.84 -11.37 -12.71
N TYR A 312 -19.16 -12.20 -11.91
CA TYR A 312 -19.75 -13.40 -11.34
C TYR A 312 -20.86 -13.06 -10.32
N PHE A 313 -20.54 -12.22 -9.34
CA PHE A 313 -21.46 -11.89 -8.26
C PHE A 313 -22.65 -11.03 -8.71
N ALA A 314 -22.52 -10.24 -9.75
CA ALA A 314 -23.67 -9.52 -10.32
C ALA A 314 -24.78 -10.45 -10.83
N LYS A 315 -24.43 -11.65 -11.27
CA LYS A 315 -25.39 -12.69 -11.71
C LYS A 315 -25.72 -13.69 -10.62
N ASN A 316 -24.84 -13.87 -9.66
CA ASN A 316 -24.92 -14.85 -8.57
C ASN A 316 -24.68 -14.16 -7.21
N PRO A 317 -25.52 -13.19 -6.81
CA PRO A 317 -25.27 -12.41 -5.61
C PRO A 317 -25.35 -13.32 -4.37
N PRO A 318 -24.33 -13.23 -3.45
CA PRO A 318 -24.29 -14.04 -2.25
C PRO A 318 -25.22 -13.47 -1.15
N LYS A 319 -25.20 -14.05 0.04
CA LYS A 319 -25.99 -13.55 1.18
C LYS A 319 -25.52 -12.17 1.62
N ARG A 320 -24.21 -11.99 1.82
CA ARG A 320 -23.59 -10.70 2.16
C ARG A 320 -23.29 -9.90 0.91
N SER A 321 -23.23 -8.62 1.04
CA SER A 321 -22.79 -7.74 -0.05
C SER A 321 -21.29 -7.93 -0.32
N ILE A 322 -20.89 -7.72 -1.57
CA ILE A 322 -19.49 -7.70 -1.99
C ILE A 322 -19.06 -6.25 -2.19
N LEU A 323 -18.01 -5.84 -1.52
CA LEU A 323 -17.34 -4.56 -1.73
C LEU A 323 -16.12 -4.79 -2.62
N LEU A 324 -16.17 -4.28 -3.84
CA LEU A 324 -15.11 -4.41 -4.85
C LEU A 324 -14.21 -3.20 -4.75
N CYS A 325 -12.91 -3.41 -4.60
CA CYS A 325 -11.93 -2.34 -4.44
C CYS A 325 -10.71 -2.57 -5.32
N ALA A 326 -10.36 -1.57 -6.13
CA ALA A 326 -9.08 -1.50 -6.80
C ALA A 326 -8.31 -0.28 -6.27
N TRP A 327 -7.18 -0.54 -5.61
CA TRP A 327 -6.40 0.48 -4.93
C TRP A 327 -5.37 1.11 -5.85
N THR A 328 -5.13 2.41 -5.71
CA THR A 328 -4.04 3.14 -6.36
C THR A 328 -2.89 3.34 -5.40
N ALA A 329 -1.68 3.51 -5.94
CA ALA A 329 -0.48 3.89 -5.21
C ALA A 329 -0.12 2.94 -4.05
N GLU A 330 -0.32 1.64 -4.24
CA GLU A 330 0.22 0.59 -3.39
C GLU A 330 1.75 0.65 -3.39
N GLU A 331 2.34 0.73 -4.57
CA GLU A 331 3.78 0.79 -4.86
C GLU A 331 4.48 2.06 -4.33
N LYS A 332 3.69 3.04 -3.92
CA LYS A 332 4.15 4.27 -3.29
C LYS A 332 3.95 4.27 -1.76
N GLY A 333 3.68 3.10 -1.18
CA GLY A 333 3.53 2.88 0.26
C GLY A 333 2.10 2.72 0.73
N LEU A 334 1.30 1.91 0.03
CA LEU A 334 -0.07 1.52 0.40
C LEU A 334 -1.02 2.73 0.54
N LEU A 335 -0.80 3.79 -0.28
CA LEU A 335 -1.47 5.07 -0.07
C LEU A 335 -2.97 5.01 -0.32
N GLY A 336 -3.40 4.23 -1.32
CA GLY A 336 -4.81 4.12 -1.69
C GLY A 336 -5.64 3.42 -0.63
N SER A 337 -5.24 2.23 -0.22
CA SER A 337 -5.90 1.47 0.84
C SER A 337 -5.79 2.16 2.19
N GLY A 338 -4.64 2.79 2.48
CA GLY A 338 -4.43 3.61 3.66
C GLY A 338 -5.43 4.76 3.74
N TYR A 339 -5.60 5.49 2.64
CA TYR A 339 -6.58 6.58 2.57
C TYR A 339 -8.01 6.08 2.78
N PHE A 340 -8.40 4.95 2.15
CA PHE A 340 -9.72 4.36 2.35
C PHE A 340 -9.94 3.94 3.81
N SER A 341 -8.95 3.34 4.46
CA SER A 341 -9.06 2.89 5.85
C SER A 341 -9.25 4.03 6.85
N GLU A 342 -8.77 5.24 6.51
CA GLU A 342 -8.96 6.46 7.32
C GLU A 342 -10.19 7.28 6.89
N ASN A 343 -10.60 7.17 5.62
CA ASN A 343 -11.74 7.88 5.03
C ASN A 343 -12.69 6.87 4.34
N PRO A 344 -13.28 5.92 5.08
CA PRO A 344 -14.03 4.83 4.49
C PRO A 344 -15.34 5.31 3.86
N LEU A 345 -15.67 4.78 2.68
CA LEU A 345 -16.94 5.06 1.99
C LEU A 345 -18.12 4.24 2.52
N VAL A 346 -17.84 3.20 3.31
CA VAL A 346 -18.83 2.42 4.08
C VAL A 346 -18.30 2.27 5.51
N PRO A 347 -19.14 2.15 6.53
CA PRO A 347 -18.68 2.00 7.91
C PRO A 347 -17.76 0.79 8.07
N LEU A 348 -16.58 0.97 8.68
CA LEU A 348 -15.57 -0.12 8.79
C LEU A 348 -16.12 -1.36 9.51
N HIS A 349 -16.99 -1.20 10.52
CA HIS A 349 -17.61 -2.33 11.24
C HIS A 349 -18.55 -3.17 10.37
N GLN A 350 -19.00 -2.66 9.23
CA GLN A 350 -19.77 -3.43 8.24
C GLN A 350 -18.88 -4.26 7.31
N ILE A 351 -17.58 -3.97 7.22
CA ILE A 351 -16.62 -4.78 6.46
C ILE A 351 -16.17 -5.91 7.37
N ILE A 352 -16.70 -7.13 7.15
CA ILE A 352 -16.46 -8.26 8.05
C ILE A 352 -15.25 -9.10 7.67
N PHE A 353 -14.76 -8.93 6.44
CA PHE A 353 -13.59 -9.64 5.91
C PHE A 353 -13.03 -8.89 4.70
N ASN A 354 -11.71 -8.87 4.56
CA ASN A 354 -11.03 -8.44 3.34
C ASN A 354 -10.25 -9.61 2.75
N LEU A 355 -10.67 -10.14 1.61
CA LEU A 355 -9.86 -11.05 0.81
C LEU A 355 -9.04 -10.22 -0.17
N ASN A 356 -7.88 -9.75 0.27
CA ASN A 356 -6.93 -9.04 -0.57
C ASN A 356 -6.27 -9.99 -1.55
N ILE A 357 -5.89 -9.51 -2.72
CA ILE A 357 -5.14 -10.28 -3.71
C ILE A 357 -3.97 -9.44 -4.20
N ASP A 358 -2.77 -9.98 -4.00
CA ASP A 358 -1.52 -9.30 -4.29
C ASP A 358 -0.40 -10.31 -4.51
N ASN A 359 0.51 -10.04 -5.46
CA ASN A 359 1.35 -11.04 -6.05
C ASN A 359 2.74 -10.53 -6.44
N GLY A 360 3.78 -11.13 -5.89
CA GLY A 360 5.17 -10.89 -6.34
C GLY A 360 5.66 -11.84 -7.43
N GLY A 361 4.91 -12.90 -7.73
CA GLY A 361 5.28 -13.96 -8.67
C GLY A 361 4.91 -15.35 -8.19
N TYR A 362 5.30 -16.38 -8.96
CA TYR A 362 5.09 -17.79 -8.60
C TYR A 362 6.25 -18.64 -9.08
N ASN A 363 6.51 -19.72 -8.34
CA ASN A 363 7.44 -20.80 -8.74
C ASN A 363 6.80 -22.20 -8.63
N ASP A 364 5.51 -22.27 -8.24
CA ASP A 364 4.76 -23.52 -8.18
C ASP A 364 3.28 -23.28 -8.58
N THR A 365 2.87 -23.83 -9.70
CA THR A 365 1.49 -23.69 -10.24
C THR A 365 0.51 -24.70 -9.65
N SER A 366 0.94 -25.57 -8.74
CA SER A 366 0.06 -26.52 -8.04
C SER A 366 -0.51 -25.96 -6.72
N ILE A 367 -0.04 -24.78 -6.30
CA ILE A 367 -0.41 -24.18 -5.01
C ILE A 367 -0.93 -22.76 -5.19
N VAL A 368 -1.56 -22.28 -4.13
CA VAL A 368 -1.88 -20.88 -3.87
C VAL A 368 -1.30 -20.52 -2.51
N THR A 369 -0.54 -19.46 -2.43
CA THR A 369 -0.04 -18.94 -1.16
C THR A 369 -1.07 -17.99 -0.56
N VAL A 370 -1.45 -18.21 0.70
CA VAL A 370 -2.34 -17.31 1.44
C VAL A 370 -1.55 -16.69 2.59
N ILE A 371 -1.09 -15.47 2.37
CA ILE A 371 -0.32 -14.74 3.38
C ILE A 371 -1.28 -14.31 4.50
N GLY A 372 -1.11 -14.92 5.68
CA GLY A 372 -2.05 -14.82 6.79
C GLY A 372 -2.94 -16.06 6.96
N LEU A 373 -2.76 -17.14 6.22
CA LEU A 373 -3.40 -18.43 6.48
C LEU A 373 -3.01 -18.92 7.88
N GLY A 374 -3.96 -19.48 8.59
CA GLY A 374 -3.78 -19.90 9.98
C GLY A 374 -4.22 -18.86 10.99
N ARG A 375 -4.58 -17.63 10.57
CA ARG A 375 -4.87 -16.50 11.45
C ARG A 375 -6.35 -16.16 11.59
N THR A 376 -7.22 -16.68 10.71
CA THR A 376 -8.65 -16.35 10.72
C THR A 376 -9.54 -17.59 10.83
N SER A 377 -10.79 -17.40 11.24
CA SER A 377 -11.78 -18.47 11.26
C SER A 377 -12.29 -18.82 9.85
N ALA A 378 -12.04 -18.00 8.84
CA ALA A 378 -12.43 -18.22 7.45
C ALA A 378 -11.44 -19.10 6.67
N ASP A 379 -10.27 -19.39 7.20
CA ASP A 379 -9.22 -20.17 6.54
C ASP A 379 -9.72 -21.48 5.91
N PRO A 380 -10.54 -22.32 6.59
CA PRO A 380 -11.04 -23.56 5.99
C PRO A 380 -11.90 -23.34 4.74
N LEU A 381 -12.55 -22.17 4.62
CA LEU A 381 -13.37 -21.82 3.44
C LEU A 381 -12.48 -21.48 2.26
N ILE A 382 -11.33 -20.85 2.51
CA ILE A 382 -10.32 -20.54 1.49
C ILE A 382 -9.63 -21.83 1.04
N GLU A 383 -9.12 -22.63 2.00
CA GLU A 383 -8.46 -23.91 1.70
C GLU A 383 -9.33 -24.82 0.85
N LYS A 384 -10.62 -24.93 1.21
CA LYS A 384 -11.58 -25.71 0.47
C LYS A 384 -11.78 -25.19 -0.95
N ALA A 385 -11.94 -23.88 -1.13
CA ALA A 385 -12.15 -23.26 -2.45
C ALA A 385 -10.96 -23.51 -3.39
N VAL A 386 -9.76 -23.43 -2.87
CA VAL A 386 -8.51 -23.71 -3.60
C VAL A 386 -8.45 -25.19 -3.99
N ALA A 387 -8.74 -26.09 -3.05
CA ALA A 387 -8.75 -27.53 -3.27
C ALA A 387 -9.82 -27.98 -4.30
N ASP A 388 -10.98 -27.33 -4.34
CA ASP A 388 -12.05 -27.63 -5.29
C ASP A 388 -11.61 -27.39 -6.76
N PHE A 389 -10.62 -26.55 -7.00
CA PHE A 389 -9.99 -26.33 -8.32
C PHE A 389 -8.67 -27.10 -8.52
N GLY A 390 -8.36 -28.06 -7.64
CA GLY A 390 -7.19 -28.94 -7.77
C GLY A 390 -5.87 -28.32 -7.31
N LEU A 391 -5.92 -27.15 -6.70
CA LEU A 391 -4.77 -26.46 -6.12
C LEU A 391 -4.69 -26.75 -4.60
N LYS A 392 -3.54 -26.44 -3.99
CA LYS A 392 -3.35 -26.53 -2.55
C LYS A 392 -3.08 -25.15 -1.95
N ALA A 393 -3.84 -24.73 -0.96
CA ALA A 393 -3.53 -23.53 -0.20
C ALA A 393 -2.38 -23.80 0.79
N ILE A 394 -1.40 -22.92 0.82
CA ILE A 394 -0.30 -22.92 1.79
C ILE A 394 -0.21 -21.57 2.49
N SER A 395 0.36 -21.55 3.69
CA SER A 395 0.73 -20.31 4.36
C SER A 395 2.00 -19.71 3.76
N ASP A 396 2.32 -18.47 4.17
CA ASP A 396 3.55 -17.78 3.80
C ASP A 396 4.79 -18.66 4.05
N PRO A 397 5.55 -19.03 2.99
CA PRO A 397 6.75 -19.85 3.13
C PRO A 397 8.00 -19.03 3.50
N SER A 398 7.90 -17.70 3.51
CA SER A 398 9.02 -16.78 3.75
C SER A 398 8.66 -15.70 4.79
N PRO A 399 8.26 -16.09 6.02
CA PRO A 399 7.76 -15.16 7.02
C PRO A 399 8.80 -14.11 7.46
N GLU A 400 10.09 -14.39 7.27
CA GLU A 400 11.20 -13.46 7.51
C GLU A 400 11.16 -12.23 6.57
N GLN A 401 10.48 -12.33 5.44
CA GLN A 401 10.28 -11.22 4.50
C GLN A 401 9.20 -10.22 4.97
N GLY A 402 8.41 -10.60 5.98
CA GLY A 402 7.36 -9.76 6.53
C GLY A 402 6.26 -9.40 5.52
N LEU A 403 5.96 -10.30 4.57
CA LEU A 403 5.07 -10.04 3.43
C LEU A 403 3.66 -9.60 3.87
N TYR A 404 3.19 -10.07 5.03
CA TYR A 404 1.89 -9.66 5.55
C TYR A 404 1.74 -8.14 5.76
N ASP A 405 2.82 -7.48 6.15
CA ASP A 405 2.83 -6.04 6.47
C ASP A 405 3.26 -5.18 5.25
N ARG A 406 3.38 -5.78 4.05
CA ARG A 406 3.87 -5.13 2.83
C ARG A 406 2.81 -4.97 1.73
N SER A 407 1.55 -5.34 2.00
CA SER A 407 0.44 -5.22 1.05
C SER A 407 -0.76 -4.52 1.70
N ASP A 408 -1.74 -4.12 0.89
CA ASP A 408 -2.93 -3.34 1.25
C ASP A 408 -3.77 -3.94 2.38
N ASN A 409 -3.74 -5.26 2.56
CA ASN A 409 -4.44 -5.97 3.63
C ASN A 409 -4.12 -5.42 5.02
N VAL A 410 -2.88 -4.96 5.25
CA VAL A 410 -2.42 -4.52 6.57
C VAL A 410 -3.17 -3.29 7.07
N ASN A 411 -3.59 -2.38 6.17
CA ASN A 411 -4.35 -1.19 6.53
C ASN A 411 -5.72 -1.55 7.13
N PHE A 412 -6.33 -2.64 6.68
CA PHE A 412 -7.59 -3.15 7.21
C PHE A 412 -7.38 -4.02 8.46
N ALA A 413 -6.33 -4.83 8.49
CA ALA A 413 -5.96 -5.61 9.67
C ALA A 413 -5.69 -4.71 10.89
N ARG A 414 -5.01 -3.58 10.71
CA ARG A 414 -4.78 -2.55 11.74
C ARG A 414 -6.06 -1.91 12.27
N LYS A 415 -7.16 -1.96 11.50
CA LYS A 415 -8.51 -1.54 11.93
C LYS A 415 -9.32 -2.69 12.55
N GLY A 416 -8.76 -3.90 12.64
CA GLY A 416 -9.39 -5.07 13.25
C GLY A 416 -10.11 -5.99 12.26
N ILE A 417 -10.16 -5.67 10.98
CA ILE A 417 -10.81 -6.47 9.94
C ILE A 417 -9.93 -7.67 9.60
N PRO A 418 -10.42 -8.93 9.67
CA PRO A 418 -9.67 -10.10 9.18
C PRO A 418 -9.33 -9.93 7.70
N ALA A 419 -8.03 -9.94 7.38
CA ALA A 419 -7.53 -9.56 6.07
C ALA A 419 -6.29 -10.38 5.65
N PRO A 420 -6.44 -11.62 5.18
CA PRO A 420 -5.36 -12.35 4.50
C PRO A 420 -5.16 -11.83 3.08
N THR A 421 -3.97 -12.09 2.53
CA THR A 421 -3.68 -11.86 1.11
C THR A 421 -3.61 -13.18 0.36
N PHE A 422 -4.44 -13.30 -0.67
CA PHE A 422 -4.45 -14.41 -1.62
C PHE A 422 -3.40 -14.13 -2.69
N SER A 423 -2.37 -14.96 -2.80
CA SER A 423 -1.21 -14.74 -3.65
C SER A 423 -0.94 -15.93 -4.55
N LEU A 424 -0.23 -15.70 -5.65
CA LEU A 424 0.26 -16.76 -6.52
C LEU A 424 1.13 -17.75 -5.75
N GLY A 425 1.24 -18.96 -6.25
CA GLY A 425 1.92 -20.06 -5.60
C GLY A 425 3.43 -19.92 -5.59
N PHE A 426 4.03 -19.74 -4.40
CA PHE A 426 5.47 -19.75 -4.26
C PHE A 426 5.92 -20.53 -3.01
N THR A 427 7.07 -21.17 -3.08
CA THR A 427 7.64 -21.99 -2.01
C THR A 427 8.87 -21.34 -1.37
N ALA A 428 9.44 -20.33 -2.01
CA ALA A 428 10.53 -19.50 -1.53
C ALA A 428 10.57 -18.21 -2.35
N PHE A 429 11.23 -17.18 -1.80
CA PHE A 429 11.53 -15.94 -2.55
C PHE A 429 12.85 -16.13 -3.28
N ASP A 430 12.83 -16.88 -4.38
CA ASP A 430 13.98 -17.37 -5.15
C ASP A 430 14.26 -16.57 -6.44
N ASP A 431 15.21 -17.06 -7.24
CA ASP A 431 15.60 -16.43 -8.50
C ASP A 431 14.44 -16.40 -9.52
N GLU A 432 13.50 -17.37 -9.49
CA GLU A 432 12.34 -17.35 -10.40
C GLU A 432 11.38 -16.23 -10.03
N ILE A 433 11.16 -15.95 -8.73
CA ILE A 433 10.39 -14.80 -8.30
C ILE A 433 11.07 -13.48 -8.69
N THR A 434 12.36 -13.33 -8.35
CA THR A 434 13.11 -12.09 -8.59
C THR A 434 13.35 -11.78 -10.06
N LYS A 435 13.26 -12.77 -10.93
CA LYS A 435 13.32 -12.61 -12.39
C LYS A 435 12.18 -11.72 -12.94
N TYR A 436 11.04 -11.72 -12.26
CA TYR A 436 9.84 -11.00 -12.70
C TYR A 436 9.46 -9.86 -11.74
N TYR A 437 9.67 -10.03 -10.44
CA TYR A 437 9.27 -9.05 -9.44
C TYR A 437 9.92 -7.70 -9.67
N HIS A 438 9.11 -6.69 -10.01
CA HIS A 438 9.55 -5.34 -10.40
C HIS A 438 10.58 -5.34 -11.53
N GLN A 439 10.33 -6.16 -12.56
CA GLN A 439 11.18 -6.25 -13.76
C GLN A 439 10.37 -6.03 -15.04
N PRO A 440 10.98 -5.50 -16.12
CA PRO A 440 10.31 -5.41 -17.41
C PRO A 440 9.88 -6.75 -18.00
N SER A 441 10.50 -7.86 -17.56
CA SER A 441 10.14 -9.22 -17.98
C SER A 441 8.79 -9.74 -17.45
N ASP A 442 8.12 -8.99 -16.58
CA ASP A 442 6.80 -9.37 -16.04
C ASP A 442 5.66 -9.08 -17.02
N HIS A 443 5.61 -9.86 -18.10
CA HIS A 443 4.59 -9.80 -19.15
C HIS A 443 3.57 -10.93 -19.06
N VAL A 444 2.40 -10.74 -19.68
CA VAL A 444 1.36 -11.77 -19.78
C VAL A 444 1.85 -13.00 -20.54
N GLU A 445 2.71 -12.82 -21.55
CA GLU A 445 3.27 -13.89 -22.38
C GLU A 445 4.16 -14.85 -21.59
N SER A 446 4.72 -14.38 -20.47
CA SER A 446 5.53 -15.22 -19.56
C SER A 446 4.68 -15.89 -18.46
N PHE A 447 3.36 -15.70 -18.47
CA PHE A 447 2.46 -16.22 -17.45
C PHE A 447 1.81 -17.52 -17.88
N ASP A 448 1.69 -18.50 -16.97
CA ASP A 448 0.89 -19.71 -17.19
C ASP A 448 -0.60 -19.36 -17.11
N LEU A 449 -1.24 -19.26 -18.27
CA LEU A 449 -2.65 -18.87 -18.36
C LEU A 449 -3.61 -19.94 -17.80
N ASP A 450 -3.26 -21.22 -17.89
CA ASP A 450 -4.09 -22.30 -17.33
C ASP A 450 -4.09 -22.20 -15.80
N TYR A 451 -2.94 -21.91 -15.22
CA TYR A 451 -2.83 -21.63 -13.78
C TYR A 451 -3.61 -20.36 -13.40
N ALA A 452 -3.51 -19.27 -14.17
CA ALA A 452 -4.29 -18.07 -13.94
C ALA A 452 -5.80 -18.32 -13.87
N LEU A 453 -6.32 -19.16 -14.77
CA LEU A 453 -7.74 -19.53 -14.80
C LEU A 453 -8.18 -20.28 -13.53
N LEU A 454 -7.38 -21.22 -13.04
CA LEU A 454 -7.64 -21.93 -11.78
C LEU A 454 -7.55 -20.98 -10.58
N TYR A 455 -6.56 -20.10 -10.56
CA TYR A 455 -6.32 -19.11 -9.55
C TYR A 455 -7.51 -18.15 -9.39
N TRP A 456 -7.99 -17.55 -10.49
CA TRP A 456 -9.15 -16.66 -10.47
C TRP A 456 -10.44 -17.35 -10.04
N LYS A 457 -10.70 -18.57 -10.56
CA LYS A 457 -11.88 -19.35 -10.18
C LYS A 457 -11.87 -19.72 -8.70
N SER A 458 -10.71 -20.10 -8.16
CA SER A 458 -10.55 -20.43 -6.73
C SER A 458 -10.74 -19.21 -5.82
N TYR A 459 -10.25 -18.04 -6.23
CA TYR A 459 -10.48 -16.77 -5.52
C TYR A 459 -11.97 -16.42 -5.42
N ILE A 460 -12.70 -16.51 -6.55
CA ILE A 460 -14.14 -16.24 -6.59
C ILE A 460 -14.89 -17.21 -5.68
N LEU A 461 -14.54 -18.51 -5.71
CA LEU A 461 -15.18 -19.50 -4.83
C LEU A 461 -14.89 -19.25 -3.35
N ALA A 462 -13.67 -18.86 -3.01
CA ALA A 462 -13.32 -18.47 -1.64
C ALA A 462 -14.17 -17.30 -1.16
N ALA A 463 -14.27 -16.25 -1.98
CA ALA A 463 -15.12 -15.10 -1.71
C ALA A 463 -16.60 -15.47 -1.54
N GLN A 464 -17.13 -16.34 -2.41
CA GLN A 464 -18.50 -16.83 -2.34
C GLN A 464 -18.77 -17.63 -1.06
N ASN A 465 -17.84 -18.53 -0.69
CA ASN A 465 -17.96 -19.32 0.53
C ASN A 465 -18.02 -18.41 1.77
N ILE A 466 -17.15 -17.41 1.85
CA ILE A 466 -17.11 -16.44 2.96
C ILE A 466 -18.37 -15.57 2.99
N ALA A 467 -18.81 -15.06 1.84
CA ALA A 467 -20.00 -14.20 1.76
C ALA A 467 -21.32 -14.94 2.03
N ASN A 468 -21.36 -16.26 1.83
CA ASN A 468 -22.50 -17.11 2.13
C ASN A 468 -22.45 -17.75 3.54
N TRP A 469 -21.30 -17.67 4.21
CA TRP A 469 -21.16 -18.20 5.55
C TRP A 469 -22.01 -17.40 6.55
N THR A 470 -22.73 -18.10 7.44
CA THR A 470 -23.66 -17.44 8.37
C THR A 470 -22.96 -16.81 9.55
N GLU A 471 -21.77 -17.31 9.90
CA GLU A 471 -20.96 -16.77 10.98
C GLU A 471 -20.13 -15.57 10.48
N LYS A 472 -19.83 -14.63 11.37
CA LYS A 472 -18.90 -13.53 11.07
C LYS A 472 -17.46 -14.06 11.17
N PRO A 473 -16.61 -13.87 10.15
CA PRO A 473 -15.20 -14.20 10.27
C PRO A 473 -14.52 -13.42 11.40
N THR A 474 -13.63 -14.10 12.12
CA THR A 474 -12.88 -13.54 13.25
C THR A 474 -11.40 -13.84 13.11
N TRP A 475 -10.56 -13.05 13.78
CA TRP A 475 -9.19 -13.43 14.05
C TRP A 475 -9.17 -14.62 15.03
N LYS A 476 -8.19 -15.51 14.90
CA LYS A 476 -7.96 -16.57 15.87
C LYS A 476 -7.49 -15.98 17.21
N SER A 477 -7.82 -16.67 18.28
CA SER A 477 -7.42 -16.25 19.64
C SER A 477 -5.90 -16.10 19.75
N GLY A 478 -5.45 -14.98 20.31
CA GLY A 478 -4.04 -14.61 20.45
C GLY A 478 -3.42 -13.91 19.23
N ASP A 479 -4.18 -13.68 18.14
CA ASP A 479 -3.67 -12.87 17.03
C ASP A 479 -3.48 -11.41 17.46
N LYS A 480 -2.42 -10.76 16.92
CA LYS A 480 -2.07 -9.35 17.25
C LYS A 480 -3.20 -8.36 16.97
N TYR A 481 -4.15 -8.69 16.09
CA TYR A 481 -5.29 -7.85 15.73
C TYR A 481 -6.61 -8.25 16.42
N GLU A 482 -6.63 -9.31 17.23
CA GLU A 482 -7.85 -9.80 17.91
C GLU A 482 -8.47 -8.72 18.81
N ALA A 483 -7.65 -8.02 19.59
CA ALA A 483 -8.14 -7.01 20.53
C ALA A 483 -8.85 -5.85 19.83
N ILE A 484 -8.23 -5.28 18.79
CA ILE A 484 -8.80 -4.17 18.03
C ILE A 484 -10.04 -4.61 17.21
N SER A 485 -10.09 -5.89 16.80
CA SER A 485 -11.27 -6.47 16.14
C SER A 485 -12.47 -6.52 17.11
N LYS A 486 -12.24 -6.90 18.36
CA LYS A 486 -13.29 -6.87 19.39
C LYS A 486 -13.80 -5.45 19.67
N GLU A 487 -12.93 -4.43 19.58
CA GLU A 487 -13.34 -3.04 19.70
C GLU A 487 -14.17 -2.59 18.49
N LEU A 488 -13.80 -3.02 17.28
CA LEU A 488 -14.49 -2.66 16.04
C LEU A 488 -15.91 -3.25 15.98
N TYR A 489 -16.06 -4.53 16.35
CA TYR A 489 -17.31 -5.29 16.19
C TYR A 489 -18.11 -5.43 17.49
N GLY A 490 -17.54 -5.13 18.64
CA GLY A 490 -18.20 -5.26 19.95
C GLY A 490 -18.99 -4.04 20.40
N LYS A 491 -19.23 -3.06 19.50
CA LYS A 491 -19.99 -1.83 19.77
C LYS A 491 -21.44 -1.91 19.29
N ASP A 492 -21.94 -3.12 19.00
CA ASP A 492 -23.36 -3.37 18.68
C ASP A 492 -24.20 -3.63 19.93
#